data_dbe8326de43c23295de5bf35ca28bde3
#
_entry.id   dbe8326de43c23295de5bf35ca28bde3
#
_cell.length_a   1.000
_cell.length_b   1.000
_cell.length_c   1.000
_cell.angle_alpha   90.00
_cell.angle_beta   90.00
_cell.angle_gamma   90.00
#
_symmetry.space_group_name_H-M   'P 1'
#
loop_
_entity.id
_entity.type
_entity.pdbx_description
1 polymer ?
#
loop_
_entity_poly.entity_id
_entity_poly.type
_entity_poly.pdbx_seq_one_letter_code
_entity_poly.pdbx_strand_id
1 'polypeptide(L)'
;MEFIRSGRIHRAKTMHLFWTAAWLQDARRIAKPGAPVCLFIDWRQLPAMTLALQWAGWTWRGVAVWDKVASRPQKGRFRQQSEYIVWGSNGKMPLERNVGCLPGVFRYPNPQNRIHVTEKPLQLMRDVVQICGPGGRILDPFAGAGTTVLAAVQEGYEAVGIEMSDAYFQLSTERLKTALAADENAE
;
A
#
# COMPACT_ATOMS: atom_id res chain seq x y z
N MET A 1 -38.51 -6.64 2.10
CA MET A 1 -37.28 -7.44 2.35
C MET A 1 -36.01 -6.83 1.79
N GLU A 2 -36.04 -5.93 0.82
CA GLU A 2 -34.86 -5.28 0.22
C GLU A 2 -34.22 -4.18 1.07
N PHE A 3 -35.00 -3.47 1.88
CA PHE A 3 -34.47 -2.37 2.73
C PHE A 3 -33.51 -2.84 3.84
N ILE A 4 -33.63 -4.09 4.31
CA ILE A 4 -32.75 -4.63 5.37
C ILE A 4 -31.35 -5.01 4.82
N ARG A 5 -31.25 -5.40 3.55
CA ARG A 5 -29.96 -5.68 2.89
C ARG A 5 -29.11 -4.43 2.66
N SER A 6 -29.75 -3.32 2.32
CA SER A 6 -29.05 -2.04 2.11
C SER A 6 -28.46 -1.49 3.42
N GLY A 7 -29.18 -1.60 4.53
CA GLY A 7 -28.71 -1.12 5.82
C GLY A 7 -27.47 -1.85 6.38
N ARG A 8 -27.31 -3.16 6.14
CA ARG A 8 -26.12 -3.91 6.56
C ARG A 8 -24.87 -3.52 5.76
N ILE A 9 -24.99 -3.29 4.46
CA ILE A 9 -23.87 -2.88 3.60
C ILE A 9 -23.40 -1.48 3.97
N HIS A 10 -24.31 -0.56 4.28
CA HIS A 10 -23.93 0.79 4.72
C HIS A 10 -23.24 0.80 6.08
N ARG A 11 -23.74 0.04 7.06
CA ARG A 11 -23.08 -0.07 8.38
C ARG A 11 -21.66 -0.63 8.30
N ALA A 12 -21.45 -1.70 7.55
CA ALA A 12 -20.12 -2.28 7.37
C ALA A 12 -19.13 -1.31 6.69
N LYS A 13 -19.58 -0.56 5.68
CA LYS A 13 -18.76 0.45 5.00
C LYS A 13 -18.43 1.63 5.91
N THR A 14 -19.37 2.09 6.71
CA THR A 14 -19.17 3.19 7.66
C THR A 14 -18.22 2.77 8.78
N MET A 15 -18.36 1.58 9.34
CA MET A 15 -17.43 1.03 10.32
C MET A 15 -16.01 0.92 9.76
N HIS A 16 -15.86 0.45 8.53
CA HIS A 16 -14.56 0.37 7.86
C HIS A 16 -13.91 1.76 7.67
N LEU A 17 -14.70 2.77 7.31
CA LEU A 17 -14.23 4.15 7.17
C LEU A 17 -13.68 4.70 8.50
N PHE A 18 -14.42 4.55 9.60
CA PHE A 18 -13.98 5.00 10.93
C PHE A 18 -12.72 4.26 11.41
N TRP A 19 -12.70 2.94 11.24
CA TRP A 19 -11.52 2.16 11.58
C TRP A 19 -10.30 2.60 10.76
N THR A 20 -10.48 2.83 9.46
CA THR A 20 -9.41 3.30 8.58
C THR A 20 -8.91 4.67 9.01
N ALA A 21 -9.79 5.62 9.32
CA ALA A 21 -9.40 6.94 9.79
C ALA A 21 -8.64 6.88 11.13
N ALA A 22 -9.05 6.00 12.05
CA ALA A 22 -8.42 5.86 13.35
C ALA A 22 -6.94 5.41 13.24
N TRP A 23 -6.66 4.31 12.55
CA TRP A 23 -5.27 3.87 12.40
C TRP A 23 -4.43 4.82 11.54
N LEU A 24 -5.04 5.53 10.57
CA LEU A 24 -4.36 6.58 9.82
C LEU A 24 -3.99 7.78 10.68
N GLN A 25 -4.78 8.12 11.71
CA GLN A 25 -4.40 9.14 12.71
C GLN A 25 -3.18 8.70 13.51
N ASP A 26 -3.14 7.44 13.95
CA ASP A 26 -2.00 6.91 14.68
C ASP A 26 -0.74 6.87 13.79
N ALA A 27 -0.87 6.41 12.55
CA ALA A 27 0.22 6.45 11.58
C ALA A 27 0.73 7.89 11.36
N ARG A 28 -0.17 8.87 11.25
CA ARG A 28 0.21 10.28 11.09
C ARG A 28 0.95 10.82 12.33
N ARG A 29 0.53 10.44 13.52
CA ARG A 29 1.16 10.87 14.79
C ARG A 29 2.63 10.50 14.88
N ILE A 30 3.02 9.32 14.32
CA ILE A 30 4.40 8.84 14.33
C ILE A 30 5.18 9.21 13.06
N ALA A 31 4.50 9.64 12.01
CA ALA A 31 5.12 10.04 10.75
C ALA A 31 5.82 11.40 10.88
N LYS A 32 7.02 11.51 10.33
CA LYS A 32 7.75 12.80 10.25
C LYS A 32 6.94 13.83 9.46
N PRO A 33 7.09 15.14 9.74
CA PRO A 33 6.53 16.18 8.88
C PRO A 33 6.97 15.98 7.42
N GLY A 34 6.02 16.07 6.49
CA GLY A 34 6.26 15.84 5.07
C GLY A 34 6.34 14.37 4.64
N ALA A 35 6.31 13.41 5.57
CA ALA A 35 6.36 11.99 5.24
C ALA A 35 5.19 11.57 4.33
N PRO A 36 5.44 10.77 3.28
CA PRO A 36 4.38 10.25 2.42
C PRO A 36 3.61 9.10 3.07
N VAL A 37 2.38 8.91 2.62
CA VAL A 37 1.56 7.72 2.86
C VAL A 37 0.99 7.22 1.54
N CYS A 38 1.00 5.91 1.33
CA CYS A 38 0.46 5.23 0.15
C CYS A 38 -0.48 4.11 0.58
N LEU A 39 -1.69 4.07 0.02
CA LEU A 39 -2.76 3.14 0.38
C LEU A 39 -3.28 2.45 -0.87
N PHE A 40 -3.09 1.14 -0.96
CA PHE A 40 -3.64 0.34 -2.06
C PHE A 40 -5.12 0.06 -1.85
N ILE A 41 -5.93 0.34 -2.88
CA ILE A 41 -7.37 0.19 -2.81
C ILE A 41 -8.00 -0.14 -4.16
N ASP A 42 -9.10 -0.87 -4.16
CA ASP A 42 -9.92 -1.04 -5.36
C ASP A 42 -10.85 0.17 -5.60
N TRP A 43 -11.35 0.31 -6.82
CA TRP A 43 -12.17 1.44 -7.22
C TRP A 43 -13.43 1.65 -6.36
N ARG A 44 -14.01 0.58 -5.78
CA ARG A 44 -15.25 0.65 -4.99
C ARG A 44 -15.05 1.36 -3.66
N GLN A 45 -13.84 1.30 -3.13
CA GLN A 45 -13.48 1.91 -1.86
C GLN A 45 -12.70 3.23 -2.02
N LEU A 46 -12.39 3.62 -3.25
CA LEU A 46 -11.62 4.83 -3.53
C LEU A 46 -12.22 6.09 -2.86
N PRO A 47 -13.54 6.37 -2.94
CA PRO A 47 -14.11 7.54 -2.26
C PRO A 47 -14.00 7.47 -0.74
N ALA A 48 -14.19 6.28 -0.15
CA ALA A 48 -14.09 6.10 1.30
C ALA A 48 -12.64 6.26 1.79
N MET A 49 -11.68 5.74 1.05
CA MET A 49 -10.27 5.83 1.40
C MET A 49 -9.74 7.27 1.33
N THR A 50 -10.10 8.02 0.28
CA THR A 50 -9.72 9.44 0.16
C THR A 50 -10.32 10.28 1.27
N LEU A 51 -11.56 9.99 1.69
CA LEU A 51 -12.19 10.66 2.82
C LEU A 51 -11.53 10.30 4.15
N ALA A 52 -11.25 9.01 4.41
CA ALA A 52 -10.57 8.55 5.62
C ALA A 52 -9.19 9.19 5.78
N LEU A 53 -8.42 9.28 4.70
CA LEU A 53 -7.11 9.91 4.67
C LEU A 53 -7.19 11.37 5.15
N GLN A 54 -8.13 12.14 4.60
CA GLN A 54 -8.32 13.55 4.94
C GLN A 54 -8.85 13.74 6.37
N TRP A 55 -9.77 12.90 6.83
CA TRP A 55 -10.27 12.91 8.21
C TRP A 55 -9.17 12.60 9.23
N ALA A 56 -8.24 11.73 8.87
CA ALA A 56 -7.06 11.47 9.68
C ALA A 56 -6.04 12.62 9.69
N GLY A 57 -6.31 13.71 8.96
CA GLY A 57 -5.48 14.91 8.91
C GLY A 57 -4.31 14.86 7.94
N TRP A 58 -4.21 13.83 7.10
CA TRP A 58 -3.24 13.78 6.00
C TRP A 58 -3.62 14.75 4.88
N THR A 59 -2.62 15.36 4.27
CA THR A 59 -2.84 16.12 3.03
C THR A 59 -2.94 15.16 1.87
N TRP A 60 -4.14 15.00 1.30
CA TRP A 60 -4.32 14.20 0.09
C TRP A 60 -3.60 14.85 -1.10
N ARG A 61 -2.77 14.09 -1.82
CA ARG A 61 -1.94 14.56 -2.93
C ARG A 61 -2.39 14.05 -4.28
N GLY A 62 -3.01 12.88 -4.33
CA GLY A 62 -3.49 12.31 -5.57
C GLY A 62 -3.73 10.81 -5.51
N VAL A 63 -3.86 10.24 -6.69
CA VAL A 63 -4.05 8.80 -6.91
C VAL A 63 -3.11 8.36 -8.02
N ALA A 64 -2.26 7.39 -7.73
CA ALA A 64 -1.53 6.66 -8.75
C ALA A 64 -2.27 5.36 -9.10
N VAL A 65 -1.98 4.78 -10.25
CA VAL A 65 -2.68 3.62 -10.78
C VAL A 65 -1.71 2.45 -10.94
N TRP A 66 -2.09 1.30 -10.43
CA TRP A 66 -1.46 0.04 -10.79
C TRP A 66 -2.30 -0.67 -11.85
N ASP A 67 -1.80 -0.72 -13.10
CA ASP A 67 -2.33 -1.52 -14.18
C ASP A 67 -1.77 -2.95 -14.06
N LYS A 68 -2.65 -3.91 -13.79
CA LYS A 68 -2.32 -5.34 -13.64
C LYS A 68 -2.03 -6.03 -14.97
N VAL A 69 -2.06 -5.28 -16.09
CA VAL A 69 -1.84 -5.74 -17.48
C VAL A 69 -2.94 -6.70 -17.95
N ALA A 70 -3.30 -7.68 -17.13
CA ALA A 70 -4.31 -8.68 -17.44
C ALA A 70 -5.36 -8.77 -16.33
N SER A 71 -6.61 -8.93 -16.73
CA SER A 71 -7.71 -9.27 -15.83
C SER A 71 -8.68 -10.20 -16.57
N ARG A 72 -9.53 -10.92 -15.80
CA ARG A 72 -10.57 -11.74 -16.42
C ARG A 72 -11.44 -10.87 -17.33
N PRO A 73 -11.60 -11.22 -18.61
CA PRO A 73 -12.50 -10.50 -19.50
C PRO A 73 -13.95 -10.66 -19.01
N GLN A 74 -14.70 -9.55 -19.03
CA GLN A 74 -16.13 -9.54 -18.71
C GLN A 74 -16.89 -9.06 -19.94
N LYS A 75 -17.74 -9.90 -20.49
CA LYS A 75 -18.54 -9.55 -21.68
C LYS A 75 -19.43 -8.34 -21.40
N GLY A 76 -19.39 -7.32 -22.28
CA GLY A 76 -20.20 -6.11 -22.18
C GLY A 76 -19.78 -5.14 -21.05
N ARG A 77 -18.57 -5.29 -20.48
CA ARG A 77 -18.05 -4.42 -19.41
C ARG A 77 -16.59 -4.06 -19.65
N PHE A 78 -16.17 -2.96 -19.03
CA PHE A 78 -14.74 -2.64 -18.96
C PHE A 78 -13.99 -3.63 -18.07
N ARG A 79 -12.76 -3.97 -18.45
CA ARG A 79 -11.87 -4.78 -17.63
C ARG A 79 -11.54 -4.06 -16.33
N GLN A 80 -11.64 -4.77 -15.21
CA GLN A 80 -11.22 -4.29 -13.90
C GLN A 80 -9.75 -4.66 -13.67
N GLN A 81 -8.87 -4.10 -14.47
CA GLN A 81 -7.44 -4.39 -14.45
C GLN A 81 -6.63 -3.41 -13.60
N SER A 82 -7.26 -2.40 -13.05
CA SER A 82 -6.58 -1.38 -12.25
C SER A 82 -6.86 -1.56 -10.76
N GLU A 83 -5.83 -1.28 -9.98
CA GLU A 83 -5.92 -0.99 -8.55
C GLU A 83 -5.33 0.40 -8.33
N TYR A 84 -5.75 1.08 -7.28
CA TYR A 84 -5.41 2.48 -7.06
C TYR A 84 -4.51 2.62 -5.84
N ILE A 85 -3.59 3.58 -5.91
CA ILE A 85 -2.73 3.97 -4.80
C ILE A 85 -3.13 5.39 -4.41
N VAL A 86 -3.98 5.51 -3.40
CA VAL A 86 -4.29 6.81 -2.79
C VAL A 86 -3.07 7.24 -2.01
N TRP A 87 -2.56 8.43 -2.28
CA TRP A 87 -1.37 8.90 -1.60
C TRP A 87 -1.52 10.32 -1.05
N GLY A 88 -0.79 10.58 0.01
CA GLY A 88 -0.81 11.84 0.72
C GLY A 88 0.48 12.11 1.47
N SER A 89 0.51 13.18 2.25
CA SER A 89 1.65 13.52 3.08
C SER A 89 1.24 14.07 4.44
N ASN A 90 2.11 13.92 5.45
CA ASN A 90 1.93 14.56 6.75
C ASN A 90 2.27 16.06 6.66
N GLY A 91 1.30 16.85 6.19
CA GLY A 91 1.46 18.28 5.94
C GLY A 91 2.28 18.58 4.67
N LYS A 92 3.04 19.69 4.69
CA LYS A 92 3.83 20.16 3.55
C LYS A 92 4.94 19.15 3.24
N MET A 93 5.02 18.74 1.97
CA MET A 93 6.06 17.84 1.48
C MET A 93 7.19 18.70 0.86
N PRO A 94 8.41 18.66 1.41
CA PRO A 94 9.53 19.40 0.84
C PRO A 94 9.89 18.90 -0.55
N LEU A 95 10.20 19.80 -1.48
CA LEU A 95 10.60 19.45 -2.85
C LEU A 95 12.06 18.97 -2.91
N GLU A 96 12.87 19.36 -1.92
CA GLU A 96 14.31 19.08 -1.83
C GLU A 96 14.64 17.66 -1.33
N ARG A 97 13.65 16.77 -1.23
CA ARG A 97 13.84 15.39 -0.71
C ARG A 97 14.71 14.49 -1.58
N ASN A 98 15.22 14.99 -2.71
CA ASN A 98 15.97 14.19 -3.67
C ASN A 98 15.24 12.93 -4.15
N VAL A 99 13.93 13.05 -4.34
CA VAL A 99 13.08 12.07 -4.99
C VAL A 99 12.77 12.58 -6.38
N GLY A 100 13.15 11.84 -7.41
CA GLY A 100 12.87 12.20 -8.79
C GLY A 100 11.37 12.28 -9.12
N CYS A 101 11.06 12.47 -10.40
CA CYS A 101 9.68 12.37 -10.87
C CYS A 101 9.29 10.90 -10.95
N LEU A 102 8.43 10.46 -10.03
CA LEU A 102 7.91 9.10 -10.00
C LEU A 102 6.71 8.94 -10.95
N PRO A 103 6.53 7.76 -11.56
CA PRO A 103 5.39 7.52 -12.45
C PRO A 103 4.06 7.55 -11.69
N GLY A 104 3.02 8.07 -12.33
CA GLY A 104 1.64 8.00 -11.82
C GLY A 104 0.89 6.73 -12.25
N VAL A 105 1.48 5.92 -13.12
CA VAL A 105 0.92 4.64 -13.60
C VAL A 105 2.02 3.58 -13.60
N PHE A 106 1.77 2.49 -12.90
CA PHE A 106 2.65 1.33 -12.79
C PHE A 106 2.05 0.16 -13.57
N ARG A 107 2.83 -0.52 -14.40
CA ARG A 107 2.35 -1.66 -15.20
C ARG A 107 3.10 -2.93 -14.81
N TYR A 108 2.50 -3.68 -13.91
CA TYR A 108 3.05 -4.94 -13.41
C TYR A 108 1.98 -6.01 -13.37
N PRO A 109 2.19 -7.20 -13.94
CA PRO A 109 1.25 -8.31 -13.82
C PRO A 109 1.11 -8.73 -12.35
N ASN A 110 -0.04 -9.30 -12.02
CA ASN A 110 -0.20 -9.95 -10.73
C ASN A 110 0.85 -11.07 -10.55
N PRO A 111 1.41 -11.27 -9.34
CA PRO A 111 2.28 -12.41 -9.07
C PRO A 111 1.54 -13.72 -9.38
N GLN A 112 2.22 -14.66 -10.03
CA GLN A 112 1.62 -15.96 -10.40
C GLN A 112 1.56 -16.91 -9.20
N ASN A 113 2.63 -16.98 -8.41
CA ASN A 113 2.74 -17.85 -7.22
C ASN A 113 2.58 -17.02 -5.95
N ARG A 114 1.34 -16.54 -5.70
CA ARG A 114 1.07 -15.70 -4.53
C ARG A 114 1.15 -16.51 -3.25
N ILE A 115 1.89 -16.00 -2.30
CA ILE A 115 1.93 -16.49 -0.92
C ILE A 115 0.72 -15.95 -0.13
N HIS A 116 0.28 -14.74 -0.47
CA HIS A 116 -0.90 -14.10 0.11
C HIS A 116 -1.86 -13.65 -1.00
N VAL A 117 -3.18 -13.74 -0.75
CA VAL A 117 -4.23 -13.41 -1.75
C VAL A 117 -4.10 -11.97 -2.28
N THR A 118 -3.68 -11.04 -1.42
CA THR A 118 -3.50 -9.61 -1.76
C THR A 118 -2.05 -9.21 -2.01
N GLU A 119 -1.15 -10.18 -2.19
CA GLU A 119 0.27 -9.92 -2.43
C GLU A 119 0.46 -9.04 -3.67
N LYS A 120 1.26 -7.99 -3.51
CA LYS A 120 1.63 -7.07 -4.59
C LYS A 120 2.91 -7.56 -5.29
N PRO A 121 3.09 -7.27 -6.58
CA PRO A 121 4.36 -7.54 -7.26
C PRO A 121 5.52 -6.83 -6.53
N LEU A 122 6.61 -7.55 -6.30
CA LEU A 122 7.79 -6.98 -5.63
C LEU A 122 8.31 -5.75 -6.37
N GLN A 123 8.41 -5.81 -7.70
CA GLN A 123 8.88 -4.68 -8.50
C GLN A 123 7.99 -3.45 -8.40
N LEU A 124 6.66 -3.62 -8.34
CA LEU A 124 5.74 -2.52 -8.05
C LEU A 124 6.05 -1.87 -6.70
N MET A 125 6.29 -2.68 -5.67
CA MET A 125 6.58 -2.14 -4.33
C MET A 125 7.94 -1.46 -4.27
N ARG A 126 8.95 -1.95 -5.00
CA ARG A 126 10.26 -1.29 -5.15
C ARG A 126 10.12 0.11 -5.75
N ASP A 127 9.28 0.28 -6.77
CA ASP A 127 9.01 1.61 -7.34
C ASP A 127 8.24 2.51 -6.37
N VAL A 128 7.22 1.98 -5.70
CA VAL A 128 6.37 2.77 -4.79
C VAL A 128 7.15 3.27 -3.57
N VAL A 129 8.06 2.46 -3.01
CA VAL A 129 8.84 2.87 -1.83
C VAL A 129 9.80 4.02 -2.11
N GLN A 130 10.17 4.26 -3.37
CA GLN A 130 11.02 5.40 -3.76
C GLN A 130 10.45 6.76 -3.35
N ILE A 131 9.13 6.86 -3.14
CA ILE A 131 8.50 8.10 -2.68
C ILE A 131 8.97 8.50 -1.27
N CYS A 132 9.52 7.59 -0.50
CA CYS A 132 10.04 7.86 0.83
C CYS A 132 11.24 8.83 0.80
N GLY A 133 12.06 8.74 -0.23
CA GLY A 133 13.31 9.49 -0.35
C GLY A 133 14.45 8.86 0.45
N PRO A 134 15.71 9.15 0.05
CA PRO A 134 16.90 8.54 0.63
C PRO A 134 17.00 8.72 2.16
N GLY A 135 17.45 7.69 2.86
CA GLY A 135 17.62 7.69 4.32
C GLY A 135 16.32 7.69 5.12
N GLY A 136 15.19 7.49 4.47
CA GLY A 136 13.90 7.38 5.12
C GLY A 136 13.68 6.00 5.77
N ARG A 137 12.70 5.94 6.68
CA ARG A 137 12.23 4.69 7.29
C ARG A 137 10.80 4.41 6.87
N ILE A 138 10.52 3.19 6.46
CA ILE A 138 9.22 2.76 5.95
C ILE A 138 8.51 1.90 6.99
N LEU A 139 7.24 2.19 7.24
CA LEU A 139 6.35 1.39 8.07
C LEU A 139 5.23 0.80 7.22
N ASP A 140 5.08 -0.52 7.27
CA ASP A 140 3.88 -1.22 6.77
C ASP A 140 3.13 -1.84 7.95
N PRO A 141 2.02 -1.22 8.40
CA PRO A 141 1.25 -1.72 9.55
C PRO A 141 0.38 -2.94 9.22
N PHE A 142 0.39 -3.42 7.97
CA PHE A 142 -0.36 -4.58 7.49
C PHE A 142 0.49 -5.42 6.53
N ALA A 143 1.67 -5.82 7.01
CA ALA A 143 2.76 -6.32 6.17
C ALA A 143 2.45 -7.61 5.40
N GLY A 144 1.50 -8.44 5.86
CA GLY A 144 1.14 -9.68 5.20
C GLY A 144 2.37 -10.57 4.95
N ALA A 145 2.63 -10.88 3.68
CA ALA A 145 3.81 -11.66 3.26
C ALA A 145 5.12 -10.84 3.21
N GLY A 146 5.14 -9.60 3.74
CA GLY A 146 6.34 -8.78 3.87
C GLY A 146 6.87 -8.14 2.59
N THR A 147 6.08 -8.07 1.51
CA THR A 147 6.56 -7.55 0.21
C THR A 147 7.03 -6.11 0.28
N THR A 148 6.32 -5.24 1.04
CA THR A 148 6.74 -3.85 1.25
C THR A 148 8.08 -3.76 1.98
N VAL A 149 8.24 -4.55 3.04
CA VAL A 149 9.47 -4.58 3.84
C VAL A 149 10.65 -5.07 3.02
N LEU A 150 10.45 -6.16 2.25
CA LEU A 150 11.46 -6.69 1.35
C LEU A 150 11.87 -5.66 0.29
N ALA A 151 10.89 -5.04 -0.38
CA ALA A 151 11.15 -3.99 -1.36
C ALA A 151 11.94 -2.81 -0.77
N ALA A 152 11.55 -2.38 0.43
CA ALA A 152 12.22 -1.28 1.12
C ALA A 152 13.69 -1.60 1.43
N VAL A 153 13.97 -2.80 1.96
CA VAL A 153 15.34 -3.23 2.27
C VAL A 153 16.19 -3.32 1.00
N GLN A 154 15.66 -3.91 -0.08
CA GLN A 154 16.36 -3.99 -1.37
C GLN A 154 16.65 -2.63 -2.01
N GLU A 155 15.85 -1.61 -1.70
CA GLU A 155 16.09 -0.23 -2.13
C GLU A 155 16.91 0.60 -1.12
N GLY A 156 17.48 -0.04 -0.09
CA GLY A 156 18.37 0.60 0.88
C GLY A 156 17.66 1.41 1.97
N TYR A 157 16.38 1.16 2.23
CA TYR A 157 15.62 1.80 3.31
C TYR A 157 15.59 0.94 4.57
N GLU A 158 15.56 1.59 5.73
CA GLU A 158 15.11 0.93 6.95
C GLU A 158 13.60 0.66 6.86
N ALA A 159 13.16 -0.53 7.27
CA ALA A 159 11.75 -0.87 7.21
C ALA A 159 11.27 -1.61 8.46
N VAL A 160 10.00 -1.36 8.81
CA VAL A 160 9.29 -2.06 9.88
C VAL A 160 7.96 -2.56 9.30
N GLY A 161 7.72 -3.86 9.44
CA GLY A 161 6.44 -4.50 9.12
C GLY A 161 5.73 -4.92 10.40
N ILE A 162 4.41 -4.74 10.44
CA ILE A 162 3.53 -5.25 11.50
C ILE A 162 2.56 -6.22 10.85
N GLU A 163 2.48 -7.43 11.39
CA GLU A 163 1.55 -8.47 10.95
C GLU A 163 0.92 -9.15 12.16
N MET A 164 -0.39 -9.27 12.16
CA MET A 164 -1.17 -9.85 13.26
C MET A 164 -1.23 -11.38 13.21
N SER A 165 -1.14 -11.95 12.02
CA SER A 165 -1.18 -13.40 11.82
C SER A 165 0.21 -14.03 12.03
N ASP A 166 0.36 -14.87 13.02
CA ASP A 166 1.61 -15.60 13.28
C ASP A 166 2.12 -16.35 12.05
N ALA A 167 1.23 -16.97 11.28
CA ALA A 167 1.59 -17.70 10.07
C ALA A 167 2.20 -16.78 9.01
N TYR A 168 1.62 -15.60 8.77
CA TYR A 168 2.17 -14.63 7.82
C TYR A 168 3.41 -13.93 8.39
N PHE A 169 3.47 -13.70 9.67
CA PHE A 169 4.67 -13.16 10.33
C PHE A 169 5.87 -14.08 10.15
N GLN A 170 5.73 -15.38 10.42
CA GLN A 170 6.78 -16.36 10.19
C GLN A 170 7.20 -16.44 8.73
N LEU A 171 6.21 -16.50 7.84
CA LEU A 171 6.45 -16.55 6.39
C LEU A 171 7.21 -15.31 5.88
N SER A 172 6.83 -14.12 6.31
CA SER A 172 7.51 -12.87 5.93
C SER A 172 8.94 -12.82 6.48
N THR A 173 9.14 -13.31 7.70
CA THR A 173 10.46 -13.38 8.33
C THR A 173 11.41 -14.32 7.57
N GLU A 174 10.96 -15.52 7.20
CA GLU A 174 11.76 -16.46 6.41
C GLU A 174 12.07 -15.91 5.00
N ARG A 175 11.10 -15.27 4.37
CA ARG A 175 11.29 -14.62 3.07
C ARG A 175 12.36 -13.53 3.12
N LEU A 176 12.32 -12.69 4.16
CA LEU A 176 13.32 -11.63 4.37
C LEU A 176 14.72 -12.20 4.61
N LYS A 177 14.85 -13.19 5.50
CA LYS A 177 16.13 -13.86 5.77
C LYS A 177 16.73 -14.46 4.50
N THR A 178 15.91 -15.17 3.70
CA THR A 178 16.37 -15.79 2.44
C THR A 178 16.85 -14.76 1.44
N ALA A 179 16.13 -13.63 1.31
CA ALA A 179 16.50 -12.58 0.38
C ALA A 179 17.81 -11.87 0.81
N LEU A 180 17.97 -11.56 2.11
CA LEU A 180 19.18 -10.94 2.63
C LEU A 180 20.41 -11.84 2.48
N ALA A 181 20.28 -13.13 2.76
CA ALA A 181 21.37 -14.10 2.56
C ALA A 181 21.77 -14.27 1.09
N ALA A 182 20.83 -14.07 0.16
CA ALA A 182 21.12 -14.10 -1.28
C ALA A 182 21.91 -12.87 -1.73
N ASP A 183 21.58 -11.68 -1.19
CA ASP A 183 22.27 -10.42 -1.50
C ASP A 183 23.72 -10.43 -0.95
N GLU A 184 23.95 -10.95 0.27
CA GLU A 184 25.31 -11.11 0.85
C GLU A 184 26.21 -12.06 0.05
N ASN A 185 25.67 -13.03 -0.66
CA ASN A 185 26.44 -13.97 -1.49
C ASN A 185 26.68 -13.46 -2.93
N ALA A 186 26.10 -12.33 -3.28
CA ALA A 186 26.21 -11.75 -4.64
C ALA A 186 27.26 -10.61 -4.71
N GLU A 187 27.77 -10.15 -3.56
CA GLU A 187 28.89 -9.21 -3.43
C GLU A 187 30.23 -9.96 -3.32
#